data_dd4a651b79b1b04a6106271b8383e04c
#
_entry.id   dd4a651b79b1b04a6106271b8383e04c
#
_cell.length_a   1.000
_cell.length_b   1.000
_cell.length_c   1.000
_cell.angle_alpha   90.00
_cell.angle_beta   90.00
_cell.angle_gamma   90.00
#
_symmetry.space_group_name_H-M   'P 1'
#
loop_
_entity.id
_entity.type
_entity.pdbx_description
1 polymer ?
#
loop_
_entity_poly.entity_id
_entity_poly.type
_entity_poly.pdbx_seq_one_letter_code
_entity_poly.pdbx_strand_id
1 'polypeptide(L)'
;MNAIVVSTNLAVPRPDPGGAPRVSGIDKQPEPFIDVFTPGPSYGDGPGVVGDTVGDTQHHGGAQKAVYAFAREELDHWEERLGRGLPDGSFGENLTTQGVDLAGLLINQRVRIGDAELEVSIPRQPCRTFAGWLQEKGWVRTFSERGRCGAYFRVVVPGRISAGDEIVLLDAPAHDITMLTAFRGAQGDKE
;
A
#
# COMPACT_ATOMS: atom_id res chain seq x y z
N MET A 1 -19.41 4.81 -9.93
CA MET A 1 -18.15 4.54 -10.69
C MET A 1 -17.65 3.19 -10.23
N ASN A 2 -17.13 2.37 -11.14
CA ASN A 2 -16.52 1.09 -10.74
C ASN A 2 -15.20 1.35 -10.02
N ALA A 3 -14.85 0.49 -9.08
CA ALA A 3 -13.54 0.52 -8.43
C ALA A 3 -12.46 0.01 -9.41
N ILE A 4 -11.40 0.78 -9.62
CA ILE A 4 -10.35 0.48 -10.59
C ILE A 4 -8.94 0.72 -10.04
N VAL A 5 -7.95 0.11 -10.67
CA VAL A 5 -6.55 0.49 -10.56
C VAL A 5 -6.27 1.66 -11.50
N VAL A 6 -5.88 2.81 -10.95
CA VAL A 6 -5.52 3.99 -11.74
C VAL A 6 -4.10 3.86 -12.28
N SER A 7 -3.19 3.37 -11.45
CA SER A 7 -1.77 3.18 -11.80
C SER A 7 -1.19 1.98 -11.08
N THR A 8 -0.31 1.28 -11.77
CA THR A 8 0.59 0.26 -11.24
C THR A 8 1.98 0.84 -11.15
N ASN A 9 2.68 0.65 -10.00
CA ASN A 9 3.92 1.37 -9.74
C ASN A 9 5.02 0.43 -9.22
N LEU A 10 6.26 0.63 -9.69
CA LEU A 10 7.45 -0.08 -9.26
C LEU A 10 8.48 0.86 -8.64
N ALA A 11 9.27 0.34 -7.71
CA ALA A 11 10.30 1.11 -7.05
C ALA A 11 11.47 1.46 -7.98
N VAL A 12 11.89 2.72 -7.91
CA VAL A 12 13.20 3.17 -8.35
C VAL A 12 14.08 3.26 -7.10
N PRO A 13 15.01 2.29 -6.88
CA PRO A 13 15.80 2.22 -5.66
C PRO A 13 16.61 3.49 -5.40
N ARG A 14 16.51 4.06 -4.20
CA ARG A 14 17.25 5.26 -3.78
C ARG A 14 17.80 5.09 -2.37
N PRO A 15 18.81 5.90 -1.96
CA PRO A 15 19.18 5.99 -0.55
C PRO A 15 17.95 6.28 0.34
N ASP A 16 17.87 5.66 1.51
CA ASP A 16 16.73 5.82 2.42
C ASP A 16 16.58 7.30 2.84
N PRO A 17 15.50 8.00 2.47
CA PRO A 17 15.29 9.40 2.82
C PRO A 17 15.09 9.63 4.32
N GLY A 18 14.82 8.58 5.10
CA GLY A 18 14.82 8.59 6.56
C GLY A 18 16.22 8.58 7.17
N GLY A 19 17.29 8.48 6.36
CA GLY A 19 18.68 8.53 6.77
C GLY A 19 19.24 7.20 7.29
N ALA A 20 18.55 6.08 7.09
CA ALA A 20 19.11 4.77 7.38
C ALA A 20 20.15 4.38 6.30
N PRO A 21 21.25 3.66 6.64
CA PRO A 21 22.29 3.26 5.70
C PRO A 21 21.84 2.06 4.84
N ARG A 22 20.78 2.25 4.08
CA ARG A 22 20.17 1.23 3.22
C ARG A 22 19.53 1.87 1.99
N VAL A 23 19.17 1.04 1.02
CA VAL A 23 18.33 1.44 -0.11
C VAL A 23 16.86 1.44 0.33
N SER A 24 16.04 2.31 -0.26
CA SER A 24 14.59 2.37 -0.08
C SER A 24 13.88 2.18 -1.42
N GLY A 25 12.76 1.47 -1.40
CA GLY A 25 11.83 1.33 -2.52
C GLY A 25 10.62 2.25 -2.42
N ILE A 26 10.71 3.37 -1.68
CA ILE A 26 9.57 4.28 -1.48
C ILE A 26 9.27 5.14 -2.71
N ASP A 27 10.29 5.47 -3.52
CA ASP A 27 10.10 6.15 -4.81
C ASP A 27 9.55 5.14 -5.81
N LYS A 28 8.25 5.19 -6.05
CA LYS A 28 7.59 4.34 -7.02
C LYS A 28 7.14 5.14 -8.22
N GLN A 29 7.39 4.59 -9.40
CA GLN A 29 7.08 5.20 -10.67
C GLN A 29 6.07 4.34 -11.44
N PRO A 30 5.16 4.97 -12.20
CA PRO A 30 4.16 4.26 -12.97
C PRO A 30 4.76 3.30 -14.00
N GLU A 31 4.18 2.11 -14.06
CA GLU A 31 4.46 1.07 -15.06
C GLU A 31 3.15 0.61 -15.69
N PRO A 32 3.15 0.13 -16.94
CA PRO A 32 1.92 -0.31 -17.63
C PRO A 32 1.19 -1.45 -16.90
N PHE A 33 1.94 -2.29 -16.21
CA PHE A 33 1.46 -3.43 -15.43
C PHE A 33 2.49 -3.84 -14.39
N ILE A 34 2.05 -4.62 -13.41
CA ILE A 34 2.91 -5.36 -12.49
C ILE A 34 2.52 -6.83 -12.49
N ASP A 35 3.50 -7.71 -12.34
CA ASP A 35 3.28 -9.13 -12.10
C ASP A 35 3.45 -9.40 -10.60
N VAL A 36 2.40 -9.92 -9.95
CA VAL A 36 2.40 -10.22 -8.51
C VAL A 36 2.55 -11.71 -8.26
N PHE A 37 3.25 -12.04 -7.19
CA PHE A 37 3.49 -13.42 -6.77
C PHE A 37 3.50 -13.55 -5.25
N THR A 38 3.40 -14.76 -4.73
CA THR A 38 3.44 -15.04 -3.29
C THR A 38 4.91 -15.12 -2.83
N PRO A 39 5.42 -14.12 -2.09
CA PRO A 39 6.75 -14.19 -1.49
C PRO A 39 6.75 -15.15 -0.29
N GLY A 40 7.94 -15.40 0.28
CA GLY A 40 8.05 -16.16 1.52
C GLY A 40 7.25 -15.54 2.70
N PRO A 41 7.01 -16.31 3.77
CA PRO A 41 6.09 -15.92 4.84
C PRO A 41 6.61 -14.81 5.75
N SER A 42 7.92 -14.60 5.83
CA SER A 42 8.58 -13.74 6.82
C SER A 42 8.94 -12.37 6.25
N TYR A 43 9.05 -11.36 7.13
CA TYR A 43 9.70 -10.11 6.74
C TYR A 43 11.11 -10.40 6.23
N GLY A 44 11.52 -9.68 5.19
CA GLY A 44 12.81 -9.90 4.53
C GLY A 44 12.78 -10.91 3.39
N ASP A 45 11.69 -11.68 3.21
CA ASP A 45 11.57 -12.65 2.11
C ASP A 45 11.28 -11.99 0.74
N GLY A 46 11.50 -10.69 0.64
CA GLY A 46 11.38 -9.93 -0.61
C GLY A 46 9.98 -9.35 -0.87
N PRO A 47 9.83 -8.63 -1.98
CA PRO A 47 8.55 -8.06 -2.40
C PRO A 47 7.62 -9.15 -2.97
N GLY A 48 6.32 -8.84 -3.04
CA GLY A 48 5.35 -9.66 -3.76
C GLY A 48 5.10 -9.19 -5.21
N VAL A 49 5.93 -8.29 -5.71
CA VAL A 49 5.85 -7.72 -7.07
C VAL A 49 7.19 -7.93 -7.76
N VAL A 50 7.15 -8.48 -8.98
CA VAL A 50 8.36 -8.74 -9.78
C VAL A 50 9.08 -7.43 -10.08
N GLY A 51 10.38 -7.38 -9.80
CA GLY A 51 11.22 -6.20 -10.04
C GLY A 51 11.10 -5.10 -8.99
N ASP A 52 10.26 -5.25 -7.99
CA ASP A 52 10.13 -4.28 -6.90
C ASP A 52 11.28 -4.36 -5.87
N THR A 53 11.39 -3.37 -5.01
CA THR A 53 12.46 -3.26 -4.01
C THR A 53 11.90 -3.12 -2.60
N VAL A 54 12.41 -3.95 -1.69
CA VAL A 54 12.20 -3.83 -0.24
C VAL A 54 13.51 -3.40 0.40
N GLY A 55 13.55 -2.19 0.97
CA GLY A 55 14.76 -1.66 1.62
C GLY A 55 14.89 -2.05 3.10
N ASP A 56 13.80 -2.01 3.83
CA ASP A 56 13.75 -2.36 5.26
C ASP A 56 13.30 -3.82 5.44
N THR A 57 14.22 -4.75 5.36
CA THR A 57 13.93 -6.18 5.46
C THR A 57 13.53 -6.65 6.86
N GLN A 58 13.70 -5.81 7.89
CA GLN A 58 13.26 -6.13 9.24
C GLN A 58 11.76 -5.91 9.45
N HIS A 59 11.18 -4.98 8.68
CA HIS A 59 9.79 -4.56 8.86
C HIS A 59 8.94 -4.67 7.59
N HIS A 60 9.53 -5.00 6.45
CA HIS A 60 8.87 -5.07 5.16
C HIS A 60 9.24 -6.34 4.38
N GLY A 61 8.50 -6.56 3.31
CA GLY A 61 8.59 -7.78 2.51
C GLY A 61 7.80 -8.93 3.11
N GLY A 62 7.84 -10.08 2.43
CA GLY A 62 7.10 -11.27 2.81
C GLY A 62 5.60 -11.18 2.58
N ALA A 63 4.91 -12.28 2.85
CA ALA A 63 3.50 -12.47 2.47
C ALA A 63 2.56 -11.37 2.99
N GLN A 64 2.78 -10.86 4.23
CA GLN A 64 1.88 -9.88 4.83
C GLN A 64 1.94 -8.49 4.18
N LYS A 65 3.04 -8.18 3.48
CA LYS A 65 3.29 -6.89 2.82
C LYS A 65 3.70 -7.08 1.36
N ALA A 66 3.07 -8.03 0.69
CA ALA A 66 3.41 -8.42 -0.68
C ALA A 66 3.10 -7.30 -1.69
N VAL A 67 1.92 -6.66 -1.57
CA VAL A 67 1.46 -5.57 -2.42
C VAL A 67 0.87 -4.47 -1.55
N TYR A 68 1.19 -3.21 -1.83
CA TYR A 68 0.61 -2.06 -1.14
C TYR A 68 -0.28 -1.26 -2.08
N ALA A 69 -1.50 -0.94 -1.63
CA ALA A 69 -2.44 -0.08 -2.36
C ALA A 69 -2.75 1.20 -1.58
N PHE A 70 -2.90 2.31 -2.31
CA PHE A 70 -3.32 3.59 -1.78
C PHE A 70 -4.35 4.24 -2.72
N ALA A 71 -5.34 4.93 -2.15
CA ALA A 71 -6.43 5.52 -2.93
C ALA A 71 -6.01 6.86 -3.55
N ARG A 72 -6.38 7.09 -4.82
CA ARG A 72 -6.18 8.38 -5.49
C ARG A 72 -6.89 9.51 -4.73
N GLU A 73 -8.09 9.23 -4.23
CA GLU A 73 -8.88 10.18 -3.43
C GLU A 73 -8.12 10.67 -2.18
N GLU A 74 -7.30 9.80 -1.59
CA GLU A 74 -6.46 10.19 -0.45
C GLU A 74 -5.20 10.94 -0.90
N LEU A 75 -4.62 10.61 -2.06
CA LEU A 75 -3.55 11.43 -2.64
C LEU A 75 -4.07 12.83 -2.95
N ASP A 76 -5.25 12.97 -3.56
CA ASP A 76 -5.88 14.27 -3.87
C ASP A 76 -6.12 15.10 -2.59
N HIS A 77 -6.62 14.45 -1.52
CA HIS A 77 -6.76 15.10 -0.22
C HIS A 77 -5.41 15.64 0.32
N TRP A 78 -4.34 14.86 0.16
CA TRP A 78 -3.01 15.27 0.60
C TRP A 78 -2.39 16.31 -0.32
N GLU A 79 -2.64 16.28 -1.63
CA GLU A 79 -2.25 17.35 -2.57
C GLU A 79 -2.81 18.69 -2.14
N GLU A 80 -4.13 18.73 -1.86
CA GLU A 80 -4.80 19.94 -1.40
C GLU A 80 -4.20 20.44 -0.08
N ARG A 81 -3.97 19.54 0.88
CA ARG A 81 -3.45 19.88 2.20
C ARG A 81 -1.99 20.36 2.19
N LEU A 82 -1.17 19.77 1.32
CA LEU A 82 0.26 20.05 1.22
C LEU A 82 0.58 21.17 0.21
N GLY A 83 -0.41 21.56 -0.63
CA GLY A 83 -0.26 22.58 -1.64
C GLY A 83 0.71 22.21 -2.77
N ARG A 84 0.87 20.90 -3.04
CA ARG A 84 1.74 20.38 -4.10
C ARG A 84 1.20 19.09 -4.69
N GLY A 85 1.55 18.80 -5.97
CA GLY A 85 1.19 17.55 -6.63
C GLY A 85 1.83 16.32 -5.98
N LEU A 86 1.08 15.24 -5.94
CA LEU A 86 1.50 13.92 -5.49
C LEU A 86 1.14 12.90 -6.59
N PRO A 87 2.04 12.66 -7.55
CA PRO A 87 1.83 11.65 -8.58
C PRO A 87 1.51 10.28 -7.99
N ASP A 88 0.89 9.42 -8.79
CA ASP A 88 0.67 8.02 -8.43
C ASP A 88 2.00 7.37 -8.05
N GLY A 89 2.01 6.53 -7.01
CA GLY A 89 3.23 5.96 -6.43
C GLY A 89 3.88 6.81 -5.32
N SER A 90 3.43 8.06 -5.10
CA SER A 90 4.06 9.02 -4.17
C SER A 90 4.12 8.54 -2.72
N PHE A 91 3.23 7.66 -2.31
CA PHE A 91 3.20 7.11 -0.95
C PHE A 91 3.86 5.72 -0.87
N GLY A 92 4.55 5.32 -1.95
CA GLY A 92 5.25 4.04 -2.03
C GLY A 92 4.31 2.87 -2.35
N GLU A 93 3.13 3.15 -2.88
CA GLU A 93 2.15 2.15 -3.27
C GLU A 93 2.47 1.51 -4.62
N ASN A 94 2.23 0.19 -4.70
CA ASN A 94 2.28 -0.56 -5.96
C ASN A 94 1.01 -0.35 -6.80
N LEU A 95 -0.13 -0.14 -6.14
CA LEU A 95 -1.43 0.10 -6.76
C LEU A 95 -1.98 1.44 -6.29
N THR A 96 -2.12 2.40 -7.20
CA THR A 96 -2.97 3.56 -6.95
C THR A 96 -4.37 3.18 -7.40
N THR A 97 -5.35 3.25 -6.49
CA THR A 97 -6.74 2.81 -6.73
C THR A 97 -7.70 3.98 -6.75
N GLN A 98 -8.87 3.81 -7.37
CA GLN A 98 -9.95 4.78 -7.33
C GLN A 98 -11.30 4.07 -7.20
N GLY A 99 -12.24 4.67 -6.46
CA GLY A 99 -13.61 4.16 -6.33
C GLY A 99 -13.77 3.01 -5.33
N VAL A 100 -12.71 2.65 -4.58
CA VAL A 100 -12.74 1.66 -3.51
C VAL A 100 -12.36 2.29 -2.17
N ASP A 101 -13.16 2.08 -1.12
CA ASP A 101 -12.82 2.50 0.24
C ASP A 101 -11.86 1.48 0.88
N LEU A 102 -10.56 1.67 0.67
CA LEU A 102 -9.53 0.80 1.25
C LEU A 102 -9.57 0.75 2.79
N ALA A 103 -10.02 1.84 3.45
CA ALA A 103 -10.12 1.88 4.92
C ALA A 103 -11.29 1.05 5.46
N GLY A 104 -12.32 0.87 4.64
CA GLY A 104 -13.51 0.06 4.95
C GLY A 104 -13.36 -1.42 4.60
N LEU A 105 -12.32 -1.83 3.87
CA LEU A 105 -12.09 -3.24 3.56
C LEU A 105 -11.87 -4.05 4.84
N LEU A 106 -12.45 -5.24 4.90
CA LEU A 106 -12.27 -6.15 6.03
C LEU A 106 -10.92 -6.88 5.94
N ILE A 107 -10.26 -7.06 7.06
CA ILE A 107 -9.06 -7.90 7.12
C ILE A 107 -9.40 -9.30 6.62
N ASN A 108 -8.54 -9.91 5.80
CA ASN A 108 -8.74 -11.17 5.10
C ASN A 108 -9.86 -11.17 4.02
N GLN A 109 -10.44 -10.01 3.70
CA GLN A 109 -11.33 -9.92 2.53
C GLN A 109 -10.53 -10.13 1.25
N ARG A 110 -11.06 -10.95 0.34
CA ARG A 110 -10.44 -11.18 -0.95
C ARG A 110 -10.93 -10.20 -2.00
N VAL A 111 -10.04 -9.86 -2.90
CA VAL A 111 -10.32 -9.02 -4.06
C VAL A 111 -9.68 -9.65 -5.30
N ARG A 112 -10.36 -9.56 -6.42
CA ARG A 112 -9.79 -9.94 -7.73
C ARG A 112 -9.46 -8.67 -8.50
N ILE A 113 -8.25 -8.60 -9.06
CA ILE A 113 -7.76 -7.48 -9.86
C ILE A 113 -6.96 -8.06 -11.03
N GLY A 114 -7.40 -7.82 -12.26
CA GLY A 114 -6.80 -8.44 -13.44
C GLY A 114 -6.79 -9.97 -13.33
N ASP A 115 -5.63 -10.59 -13.50
CA ASP A 115 -5.44 -12.03 -13.36
C ASP A 115 -5.17 -12.49 -11.93
N ALA A 116 -4.96 -11.56 -10.99
CA ALA A 116 -4.55 -11.86 -9.62
C ALA A 116 -5.74 -11.91 -8.65
N GLU A 117 -5.61 -12.73 -7.59
CA GLU A 117 -6.45 -12.66 -6.41
C GLU A 117 -5.59 -12.27 -5.21
N LEU A 118 -6.00 -11.20 -4.55
CA LEU A 118 -5.32 -10.64 -3.39
C LEU A 118 -6.21 -10.76 -2.16
N GLU A 119 -5.59 -10.77 -0.97
CA GLU A 119 -6.30 -10.79 0.31
C GLU A 119 -5.81 -9.65 1.19
N VAL A 120 -6.74 -8.86 1.70
CA VAL A 120 -6.45 -7.73 2.61
C VAL A 120 -5.70 -8.24 3.84
N SER A 121 -4.55 -7.65 4.11
CA SER A 121 -3.63 -8.12 5.14
C SER A 121 -3.57 -7.19 6.35
N ILE A 122 -2.69 -6.22 6.32
CA ILE A 122 -2.38 -5.35 7.45
C ILE A 122 -2.36 -3.88 7.04
N PRO A 123 -2.60 -2.96 7.99
CA PRO A 123 -2.48 -1.53 7.74
C PRO A 123 -1.02 -1.11 7.57
N ARG A 124 -0.81 -0.08 6.74
CA ARG A 124 0.49 0.57 6.63
C ARG A 124 0.74 1.49 7.82
N GLN A 125 1.81 1.23 8.55
CA GLN A 125 2.29 2.14 9.59
C GLN A 125 3.19 3.22 8.97
N PRO A 126 2.98 4.52 9.26
CA PRO A 126 3.87 5.56 8.81
C PRO A 126 5.22 5.44 9.54
N CYS A 127 6.31 5.68 8.83
CA CYS A 127 7.65 5.49 9.34
C CYS A 127 8.57 6.68 9.02
N ARG A 128 9.79 6.63 9.54
CA ARG A 128 10.80 7.66 9.33
C ARG A 128 11.17 7.83 7.84
N THR A 129 11.28 6.71 7.10
CA THR A 129 11.52 6.75 5.64
C THR A 129 10.41 7.54 4.93
N PHE A 130 9.15 7.29 5.27
CA PHE A 130 8.02 8.00 4.68
C PHE A 130 8.00 9.49 5.02
N ALA A 131 8.31 9.84 6.28
CA ALA A 131 8.41 11.23 6.70
C ALA A 131 9.56 11.98 5.98
N GLY A 132 10.71 11.31 5.83
CA GLY A 132 11.85 11.84 5.08
C GLY A 132 11.55 12.00 3.58
N TRP A 133 10.80 11.09 3.00
CA TRP A 133 10.36 11.14 1.60
C TRP A 133 9.45 12.35 1.33
N LEU A 134 8.45 12.56 2.16
CA LEU A 134 7.53 13.70 2.00
C LEU A 134 8.13 15.03 2.47
N GLN A 135 9.19 15.00 3.28
CA GLN A 135 9.83 16.20 3.83
C GLN A 135 8.86 17.11 4.64
N GLU A 136 7.85 16.49 5.26
CA GLU A 136 6.84 17.22 6.04
C GLU A 136 7.07 17.04 7.53
N LYS A 137 7.17 18.18 8.25
CA LYS A 137 7.33 18.17 9.71
C LYS A 137 6.10 17.59 10.39
N GLY A 138 6.31 16.59 11.26
CA GLY A 138 5.23 15.94 11.99
C GLY A 138 4.41 14.97 11.15
N TRP A 139 4.89 14.60 9.96
CA TRP A 139 4.16 13.75 9.01
C TRP A 139 3.60 12.48 9.61
N VAL A 140 4.40 11.74 10.40
CA VAL A 140 3.95 10.48 11.02
C VAL A 140 2.67 10.69 11.82
N ARG A 141 2.63 11.73 12.66
CA ARG A 141 1.45 12.08 13.45
C ARG A 141 0.26 12.48 12.58
N THR A 142 0.50 13.41 11.65
CA THR A 142 -0.54 13.94 10.77
C THR A 142 -1.18 12.86 9.92
N PHE A 143 -0.38 11.94 9.38
CA PHE A 143 -0.88 10.79 8.61
C PHE A 143 -1.65 9.81 9.51
N SER A 144 -1.16 9.54 10.72
CA SER A 144 -1.85 8.66 11.68
C SER A 144 -3.20 9.22 12.11
N GLU A 145 -3.31 10.51 12.37
CA GLU A 145 -4.57 11.18 12.72
C GLU A 145 -5.62 11.06 11.59
N ARG A 146 -5.20 11.06 10.33
CA ARG A 146 -6.09 10.83 9.18
C ARG A 146 -6.67 9.41 9.19
N GLY A 147 -5.88 8.41 9.55
CA GLY A 147 -6.29 7.02 9.67
C GLY A 147 -6.51 6.26 8.36
N ARG A 148 -6.49 6.94 7.21
CA ARG A 148 -6.69 6.30 5.89
C ARG A 148 -5.33 5.92 5.28
N CYS A 149 -4.78 4.84 5.81
CA CYS A 149 -3.39 4.44 5.58
C CYS A 149 -3.17 3.59 4.32
N GLY A 150 -4.21 3.36 3.50
CA GLY A 150 -4.18 2.34 2.45
C GLY A 150 -4.24 0.92 3.01
N ALA A 151 -3.90 -0.06 2.20
CA ALA A 151 -3.94 -1.46 2.60
C ALA A 151 -2.76 -2.24 2.02
N TYR A 152 -2.14 -3.09 2.83
CA TYR A 152 -1.31 -4.18 2.32
C TYR A 152 -2.16 -5.38 1.97
N PHE A 153 -1.70 -6.14 0.99
CA PHE A 153 -2.34 -7.37 0.53
C PHE A 153 -1.34 -8.52 0.49
N ARG A 154 -1.84 -9.71 0.81
CA ARG A 154 -1.22 -10.98 0.46
C ARG A 154 -1.61 -11.34 -0.98
N VAL A 155 -0.74 -12.04 -1.68
CA VAL A 155 -1.08 -12.62 -2.98
C VAL A 155 -1.58 -14.06 -2.76
N VAL A 156 -2.83 -14.31 -3.13
CA VAL A 156 -3.47 -15.63 -3.05
C VAL A 156 -3.33 -16.38 -4.37
N VAL A 157 -3.65 -15.69 -5.48
CA VAL A 157 -3.43 -16.19 -6.84
C VAL A 157 -2.49 -15.22 -7.53
N PRO A 158 -1.27 -15.65 -7.91
CA PRO A 158 -0.35 -14.85 -8.71
C PRO A 158 -0.97 -14.46 -10.05
N GLY A 159 -0.61 -13.29 -10.56
CA GLY A 159 -1.12 -12.83 -11.85
C GLY A 159 -0.65 -11.44 -12.21
N ARG A 160 -1.09 -10.97 -13.37
CA ARG A 160 -0.83 -9.62 -13.85
C ARG A 160 -1.94 -8.68 -13.43
N ILE A 161 -1.53 -7.48 -13.03
CA ILE A 161 -2.40 -6.34 -12.74
C ILE A 161 -1.94 -5.17 -13.61
N SER A 162 -2.88 -4.54 -14.32
CA SER A 162 -2.65 -3.41 -15.21
C SER A 162 -3.44 -2.18 -14.79
N ALA A 163 -2.96 -1.01 -15.17
CA ALA A 163 -3.76 0.20 -15.06
C ALA A 163 -5.08 0.04 -15.86
N GLY A 164 -6.20 0.41 -15.26
CA GLY A 164 -7.55 0.23 -15.81
C GLY A 164 -8.26 -1.05 -15.35
N ASP A 165 -7.57 -2.01 -14.73
CA ASP A 165 -8.21 -3.22 -14.22
C ASP A 165 -9.25 -2.91 -13.15
N GLU A 166 -10.39 -3.59 -13.22
CA GLU A 166 -11.45 -3.48 -12.22
C GLU A 166 -11.05 -4.18 -10.91
N ILE A 167 -11.40 -3.58 -9.79
CA ILE A 167 -11.25 -4.15 -8.45
C ILE A 167 -12.58 -4.78 -8.05
N VAL A 168 -12.64 -6.09 -8.03
CA VAL A 168 -13.85 -6.84 -7.68
C VAL A 168 -13.72 -7.40 -6.27
N LEU A 169 -14.59 -6.92 -5.36
CA LEU A 169 -14.66 -7.46 -4.00
C LEU A 169 -15.29 -8.84 -4.05
N LEU A 170 -14.62 -9.83 -3.46
CA LEU A 170 -15.13 -11.19 -3.30
C LEU A 170 -15.84 -11.33 -1.95
N ASP A 171 -16.19 -12.56 -1.58
CA ASP A 171 -16.92 -12.85 -0.34
C ASP A 171 -16.23 -12.24 0.88
N ALA A 172 -17.04 -11.57 1.71
CA ALA A 172 -16.56 -10.96 2.94
C ALA A 172 -16.33 -12.03 4.03
N PRO A 173 -15.27 -11.89 4.85
CA PRO A 173 -15.08 -12.75 6.01
C PRO A 173 -16.20 -12.54 7.07
N ALA A 174 -16.37 -13.51 7.98
CA ALA A 174 -17.42 -13.50 9.00
C ALA A 174 -17.07 -12.66 10.24
N HIS A 175 -16.45 -11.48 10.04
CA HIS A 175 -16.16 -10.50 11.09
C HIS A 175 -16.27 -9.09 10.51
N ASP A 176 -16.22 -8.07 11.38
CA ASP A 176 -16.38 -6.65 11.03
C ASP A 176 -15.10 -5.82 11.23
N ILE A 177 -13.94 -6.46 11.39
CA ILE A 177 -12.65 -5.76 11.58
C ILE A 177 -12.22 -5.14 10.26
N THR A 178 -12.37 -3.83 10.14
CA THR A 178 -11.94 -3.08 8.97
C THR A 178 -10.44 -2.74 9.02
N MET A 179 -9.89 -2.35 7.88
CA MET A 179 -8.52 -1.81 7.80
C MET A 179 -8.33 -0.60 8.72
N LEU A 180 -9.34 0.28 8.82
CA LEU A 180 -9.31 1.44 9.72
C LEU A 180 -9.27 1.02 11.19
N THR A 181 -10.12 0.06 11.59
CA THR A 181 -10.12 -0.48 12.97
C THR A 181 -8.77 -1.11 13.32
N ALA A 182 -8.22 -1.93 12.40
CA ALA A 182 -6.90 -2.54 12.57
C ALA A 182 -5.77 -1.49 12.69
N PHE A 183 -5.85 -0.40 11.90
CA PHE A 183 -4.88 0.69 11.96
C PHE A 183 -4.91 1.40 13.31
N ARG A 184 -6.09 1.79 13.79
CA ARG A 184 -6.28 2.46 15.09
C ARG A 184 -5.82 1.58 16.25
N GLY A 185 -6.19 0.31 16.24
CA GLY A 185 -5.71 -0.65 17.25
C GLY A 185 -4.18 -0.74 17.30
N ALA A 186 -3.51 -0.73 16.14
CA ALA A 186 -2.05 -0.73 16.07
C ALA A 186 -1.39 0.57 16.53
N GLN A 187 -2.13 1.70 16.54
CA GLN A 187 -1.66 2.99 17.11
C GLN A 187 -1.86 3.06 18.63
N GLY A 188 -2.50 2.08 19.23
CA GLY A 188 -2.81 2.05 20.67
C GLY A 188 -4.11 2.74 21.06
N ASP A 189 -4.95 3.12 20.11
CA ASP A 189 -6.30 3.58 20.35
C ASP A 189 -7.14 2.37 20.81
N LYS A 190 -7.36 2.29 22.09
CA LYS A 190 -8.32 1.33 22.67
C LYS A 190 -9.70 1.97 22.62
N GLU A 191 -10.59 1.46 21.77
CA GLU A 191 -12.02 1.65 21.93
C GLU A 191 -12.56 0.78 23.08
#